data_46901451450330b4ad272c46032bbd17
#
_entry.id   46901451450330b4ad272c46032bbd17
#
_cell.length_a   1.000
_cell.length_b   1.000
_cell.length_c   1.000
_cell.angle_alpha   90.00
_cell.angle_beta   90.00
_cell.angle_gamma   90.00
#
_symmetry.space_group_name_H-M   'P 1'
#
loop_
_entity.id
_entity.type
_entity.pdbx_description
1 polymer ?
#
loop_
_entity_poly.entity_id
_entity_poly.type
_entity_poly.pdbx_seq_one_letter_code
_entity_poly.pdbx_strand_id
1 'polypeptide(L)'
;LGIDDDGESVSGKFYGHHILVGGIPGSGKSNALRVFLAHLSASRNVSLFGIDPKRVELNLWQERFTNLVLGNDSTETIDLLESLHEEINRRTRHLSTLGSAKLLPSEEFPWIVLVVDEWAEVATGGSSKERARADELLRRYVSLGRAVGCTAILCTQRPTSEVIDVGTRTLLNERFALRCGDRHQAEAILSAGTFQPGDLIGASVGRALWSDGGPAKPIQFYEVSDSEVKNLGCGGYSPN
;
A
#
# COMPACT_ATOMS: atom_id res chain seq x y z
N LEU A 1 14.12 2.92 1.96
CA LEU A 1 13.46 1.85 1.22
C LEU A 1 14.45 0.85 0.62
N GLY A 2 15.54 1.32 0.06
CA GLY A 2 16.52 0.54 -0.67
C GLY A 2 17.64 1.43 -1.18
N ILE A 3 18.32 0.99 -2.22
CA ILE A 3 19.39 1.72 -2.90
C ILE A 3 19.07 1.91 -4.38
N ASP A 4 19.56 2.97 -4.99
CA ASP A 4 19.51 3.18 -6.44
C ASP A 4 20.69 2.51 -7.17
N ASP A 5 20.86 2.81 -8.46
CA ASP A 5 21.93 2.24 -9.28
C ASP A 5 23.32 2.77 -8.94
N ASP A 6 23.40 3.92 -8.28
CA ASP A 6 24.64 4.52 -7.82
C ASP A 6 25.03 4.06 -6.40
N GLY A 7 24.18 3.23 -5.77
CA GLY A 7 24.35 2.72 -4.41
C GLY A 7 23.87 3.70 -3.32
N GLU A 8 23.21 4.79 -3.72
CA GLU A 8 22.70 5.78 -2.79
C GLU A 8 21.37 5.35 -2.18
N SER A 9 21.13 5.71 -0.91
CA SER A 9 19.92 5.36 -0.19
C SER A 9 18.69 6.06 -0.76
N VAL A 10 17.66 5.29 -1.10
CA VAL A 10 16.37 5.79 -1.58
C VAL A 10 15.38 5.90 -0.42
N SER A 11 14.87 7.10 -0.20
CA SER A 11 13.82 7.38 0.80
C SER A 11 12.67 8.18 0.20
N GLY A 12 11.48 8.08 0.80
CA GLY A 12 10.29 8.81 0.37
C GLY A 12 9.48 9.31 1.56
N LYS A 13 8.62 10.31 1.31
CA LYS A 13 7.68 10.85 2.29
C LYS A 13 6.27 10.44 1.87
N PHE A 14 5.71 9.44 2.55
CA PHE A 14 4.45 8.80 2.13
C PHE A 14 3.22 9.28 2.89
N TYR A 15 3.36 10.14 3.89
CA TYR A 15 2.22 10.71 4.58
C TYR A 15 1.30 11.49 3.63
N GLY A 16 0.03 11.05 3.53
CA GLY A 16 -0.94 11.61 2.60
C GLY A 16 -0.70 11.25 1.14
N HIS A 17 0.05 10.19 0.88
CA HIS A 17 0.24 9.60 -0.45
C HIS A 17 -0.28 8.17 -0.46
N HIS A 18 -0.95 7.77 -1.53
CA HIS A 18 -1.37 6.38 -1.71
C HIS A 18 -0.37 5.65 -2.60
N ILE A 19 -0.09 4.41 -2.25
CA ILE A 19 0.98 3.61 -2.83
C ILE A 19 0.39 2.42 -3.59
N LEU A 20 0.84 2.19 -4.81
CA LEU A 20 0.60 0.97 -5.58
C LEU A 20 1.90 0.20 -5.72
N VAL A 21 1.89 -1.07 -5.33
CA VAL A 21 3.00 -1.99 -5.52
C VAL A 21 2.55 -3.14 -6.41
N GLY A 22 3.10 -3.24 -7.59
CA GLY A 22 2.73 -4.27 -8.56
C GLY A 22 3.91 -5.09 -9.05
N GLY A 23 3.65 -6.34 -9.46
CA GLY A 23 4.66 -7.23 -10.03
C GLY A 23 4.21 -8.69 -10.01
N ILE A 24 4.80 -9.51 -10.88
CA ILE A 24 4.48 -10.94 -10.98
C ILE A 24 4.87 -11.72 -9.71
N PRO A 25 4.34 -12.93 -9.49
CA PRO A 25 4.79 -13.80 -8.42
C PRO A 25 6.32 -13.97 -8.42
N GLY A 26 6.94 -13.95 -7.23
CA GLY A 26 8.38 -14.08 -7.08
C GLY A 26 9.19 -12.84 -7.51
N SER A 27 8.55 -11.69 -7.74
CA SER A 27 9.24 -10.42 -8.07
C SER A 27 9.87 -9.72 -6.86
N GLY A 28 9.52 -10.12 -5.63
CA GLY A 28 9.94 -9.45 -4.38
C GLY A 28 8.88 -8.50 -3.81
N LYS A 29 7.61 -8.57 -4.26
CA LYS A 29 6.51 -7.74 -3.76
C LYS A 29 6.34 -7.86 -2.24
N SER A 30 6.35 -9.07 -1.69
CA SER A 30 6.26 -9.30 -0.24
C SER A 30 7.41 -8.65 0.52
N ASN A 31 8.64 -8.73 0.00
CA ASN A 31 9.78 -8.06 0.62
C ASN A 31 9.66 -6.53 0.57
N ALA A 32 9.20 -5.96 -0.56
CA ALA A 32 8.92 -4.53 -0.65
C ALA A 32 7.89 -4.10 0.40
N LEU A 33 6.81 -4.90 0.59
CA LEU A 33 5.80 -4.65 1.61
C LEU A 33 6.38 -4.72 3.03
N ARG A 34 7.27 -5.69 3.32
CA ARG A 34 7.98 -5.79 4.60
C ARG A 34 8.82 -4.55 4.90
N VAL A 35 9.48 -3.98 3.90
CA VAL A 35 10.25 -2.72 4.06
C VAL A 35 9.32 -1.58 4.47
N PHE A 36 8.15 -1.42 3.85
CA PHE A 36 7.17 -0.42 4.29
C PHE A 36 6.68 -0.68 5.71
N LEU A 37 6.31 -1.92 6.03
CA LEU A 37 5.82 -2.29 7.36
C LEU A 37 6.88 -2.10 8.45
N ALA A 38 8.14 -2.38 8.18
CA ALA A 38 9.23 -2.14 9.11
C ALA A 38 9.33 -0.65 9.48
N HIS A 39 9.29 0.25 8.51
CA HIS A 39 9.30 1.69 8.75
C HIS A 39 8.04 2.18 9.49
N LEU A 40 6.86 1.70 9.10
CA LEU A 40 5.60 2.07 9.73
C LEU A 40 5.53 1.58 11.17
N SER A 41 6.02 0.37 11.45
CA SER A 41 6.05 -0.23 12.79
C SER A 41 7.01 0.51 13.75
N ALA A 42 8.06 1.13 13.22
CA ALA A 42 8.98 1.96 13.99
C ALA A 42 8.49 3.41 14.18
N SER A 43 7.43 3.81 13.48
CA SER A 43 6.92 5.18 13.51
C SER A 43 5.94 5.39 14.66
N ARG A 44 5.98 6.57 15.28
CA ARG A 44 4.98 6.98 16.30
C ARG A 44 3.72 7.52 15.61
N ASN A 45 2.59 7.43 16.32
CA ASN A 45 1.30 7.96 15.84
C ASN A 45 0.89 7.38 14.46
N VAL A 46 1.06 6.07 14.29
CA VAL A 46 0.59 5.31 13.12
C VAL A 46 -0.36 4.22 13.59
N SER A 47 -1.50 4.09 12.93
CA SER A 47 -2.47 3.00 13.10
C SER A 47 -2.54 2.20 11.81
N LEU A 48 -2.21 0.91 11.88
CA LEU A 48 -2.21 -0.01 10.74
C LEU A 48 -3.54 -0.77 10.67
N PHE A 49 -4.09 -0.83 9.47
CA PHE A 49 -5.25 -1.63 9.12
C PHE A 49 -4.87 -2.53 7.93
N GLY A 50 -5.26 -3.80 7.97
CA GLY A 50 -4.76 -4.76 7.00
C GLY A 50 -5.84 -5.64 6.39
N ILE A 51 -5.62 -6.04 5.13
CA ILE A 51 -6.39 -7.08 4.44
C ILE A 51 -5.37 -8.03 3.80
N ASP A 52 -5.32 -9.27 4.28
CA ASP A 52 -4.46 -10.35 3.77
C ASP A 52 -5.31 -11.55 3.34
N PRO A 53 -5.80 -11.57 2.10
CA PRO A 53 -6.64 -12.65 1.60
C PRO A 53 -5.98 -14.03 1.64
N LYS A 54 -4.64 -14.07 1.59
CA LYS A 54 -3.86 -15.31 1.56
C LYS A 54 -3.41 -15.79 2.94
N ARG A 55 -3.57 -14.97 3.99
CA ARG A 55 -3.16 -15.26 5.38
C ARG A 55 -1.65 -15.54 5.53
N VAL A 56 -0.82 -14.91 4.73
CA VAL A 56 0.62 -15.21 4.69
C VAL A 56 1.47 -14.04 5.16
N GLU A 57 1.37 -12.92 4.46
CA GLU A 57 2.36 -11.84 4.63
C GLU A 57 2.02 -10.91 5.80
N LEU A 58 0.78 -10.41 5.88
CA LEU A 58 0.41 -9.50 6.98
C LEU A 58 0.20 -10.24 8.29
N ASN A 59 -0.10 -11.53 8.25
CA ASN A 59 -0.21 -12.36 9.45
C ASN A 59 1.08 -12.37 10.30
N LEU A 60 2.25 -12.21 9.67
CA LEU A 60 3.53 -12.12 10.39
C LEU A 60 3.66 -10.84 11.23
N TRP A 61 2.84 -9.83 10.95
CA TRP A 61 2.80 -8.51 11.59
C TRP A 61 1.53 -8.28 12.42
N GLN A 62 0.74 -9.33 12.69
CA GLN A 62 -0.62 -9.20 13.23
C GLN A 62 -0.68 -8.34 14.49
N GLU A 63 0.31 -8.40 15.40
CA GLU A 63 0.35 -7.60 16.63
C GLU A 63 0.54 -6.09 16.39
N ARG A 64 0.92 -5.69 15.18
CA ARG A 64 1.10 -4.29 14.78
C ARG A 64 -0.14 -3.67 14.17
N PHE A 65 -1.12 -4.48 13.79
CA PHE A 65 -2.34 -4.00 13.20
C PHE A 65 -3.40 -3.69 14.25
N THR A 66 -4.02 -2.52 14.12
CA THR A 66 -5.22 -2.15 14.89
C THR A 66 -6.39 -3.05 14.53
N ASN A 67 -6.53 -3.37 13.24
CA ASN A 67 -7.48 -4.36 12.73
C ASN A 67 -6.90 -5.03 11.48
N LEU A 68 -6.99 -6.36 11.40
CA LEU A 68 -6.44 -7.17 10.32
C LEU A 68 -7.44 -8.25 9.91
N VAL A 69 -7.93 -8.14 8.69
CA VAL A 69 -8.75 -9.17 8.05
C VAL A 69 -7.85 -10.21 7.41
N LEU A 70 -7.98 -11.47 7.83
CA LEU A 70 -7.22 -12.60 7.33
C LEU A 70 -8.12 -13.55 6.54
N GLY A 71 -7.87 -13.70 5.26
CA GLY A 71 -8.64 -14.54 4.34
C GLY A 71 -9.59 -13.76 3.45
N ASN A 72 -10.38 -14.51 2.67
CA ASN A 72 -11.27 -13.95 1.65
C ASN A 72 -12.72 -13.73 2.15
N ASP A 73 -12.90 -13.32 3.41
CA ASP A 73 -14.21 -12.96 3.90
C ASP A 73 -14.58 -11.56 3.41
N SER A 74 -15.53 -11.50 2.46
CA SER A 74 -16.01 -10.25 1.87
C SER A 74 -16.71 -9.36 2.89
N THR A 75 -17.40 -9.95 3.87
CA THR A 75 -18.14 -9.20 4.89
C THR A 75 -17.16 -8.49 5.82
N GLU A 76 -16.17 -9.22 6.37
CA GLU A 76 -15.15 -8.64 7.24
C GLU A 76 -14.35 -7.55 6.51
N THR A 77 -14.05 -7.77 5.22
CA THR A 77 -13.35 -6.78 4.37
C THR A 77 -14.20 -5.51 4.20
N ILE A 78 -15.49 -5.63 3.92
CA ILE A 78 -16.41 -4.51 3.76
C ILE A 78 -16.55 -3.76 5.09
N ASP A 79 -16.76 -4.47 6.20
CA ASP A 79 -16.90 -3.89 7.54
C ASP A 79 -15.67 -3.07 7.92
N LEU A 80 -14.47 -3.59 7.64
CA LEU A 80 -13.22 -2.84 7.83
C LEU A 80 -13.19 -1.55 7.00
N LEU A 81 -13.49 -1.64 5.71
CA LEU A 81 -13.48 -0.48 4.82
C LEU A 81 -14.57 0.55 5.18
N GLU A 82 -15.73 0.11 5.66
CA GLU A 82 -16.79 0.98 6.18
C GLU A 82 -16.36 1.71 7.45
N SER A 83 -15.74 1.02 8.39
CA SER A 83 -15.19 1.65 9.61
C SER A 83 -14.15 2.72 9.30
N LEU A 84 -13.28 2.46 8.32
CA LEU A 84 -12.30 3.45 7.85
C LEU A 84 -12.96 4.63 7.15
N HIS A 85 -14.05 4.42 6.42
CA HIS A 85 -14.82 5.51 5.81
C HIS A 85 -15.50 6.38 6.86
N GLU A 86 -16.06 5.80 7.92
CA GLU A 86 -16.62 6.54 9.06
C GLU A 86 -15.55 7.41 9.75
N GLU A 87 -14.36 6.87 9.94
CA GLU A 87 -13.24 7.61 10.51
C GLU A 87 -12.78 8.78 9.60
N ILE A 88 -12.73 8.58 8.29
CA ILE A 88 -12.48 9.67 7.34
C ILE A 88 -13.53 10.78 7.49
N ASN A 89 -14.79 10.42 7.61
CA ASN A 89 -15.88 11.39 7.80
C ASN A 89 -15.74 12.14 9.13
N ARG A 90 -15.35 11.46 10.22
CA ARG A 90 -15.07 12.08 11.53
C ARG A 90 -13.94 13.10 11.41
N ARG A 91 -12.82 12.71 10.79
CA ARG A 91 -11.66 13.56 10.57
C ARG A 91 -11.94 14.74 9.65
N THR A 92 -12.74 14.54 8.61
CA THR A 92 -13.15 15.62 7.69
C THR A 92 -13.99 16.68 8.41
N ARG A 93 -14.92 16.25 9.27
CA ARG A 93 -15.69 17.19 10.13
C ARG A 93 -14.77 17.95 11.07
N HIS A 94 -13.83 17.27 11.72
CA HIS A 94 -12.86 17.96 12.59
C HIS A 94 -12.00 18.94 11.82
N LEU A 95 -11.46 18.55 10.65
CA LEU A 95 -10.63 19.41 9.81
C LEU A 95 -11.37 20.66 9.38
N SER A 96 -12.68 20.59 9.11
CA SER A 96 -13.50 21.76 8.76
C SER A 96 -13.61 22.77 9.92
N THR A 97 -13.49 22.32 11.18
CA THR A 97 -13.49 23.22 12.35
C THR A 97 -12.16 23.91 12.59
N LEU A 98 -11.06 23.32 12.10
CA LEU A 98 -9.70 23.86 12.29
C LEU A 98 -9.34 24.96 11.29
N GLY A 99 -10.11 25.14 10.21
CA GLY A 99 -9.76 26.06 9.12
C GLY A 99 -8.46 25.67 8.39
N SER A 100 -8.06 24.39 8.46
CA SER A 100 -6.86 23.85 7.83
C SER A 100 -7.22 23.00 6.62
N ALA A 101 -6.33 22.94 5.65
CA ALA A 101 -6.49 22.09 4.46
C ALA A 101 -5.97 20.66 4.67
N LYS A 102 -5.26 20.38 5.77
CA LYS A 102 -4.64 19.08 6.03
C LYS A 102 -4.57 18.79 7.53
N LEU A 103 -4.93 17.57 7.92
CA LEU A 103 -4.78 17.06 9.28
C LEU A 103 -3.39 16.43 9.43
N LEU A 104 -2.62 16.89 10.41
CA LEU A 104 -1.30 16.31 10.72
C LEU A 104 -1.44 15.19 11.76
N PRO A 105 -0.52 14.20 11.75
CA PRO A 105 -0.53 13.12 12.72
C PRO A 105 -0.39 13.63 14.16
N SER A 106 -1.21 13.08 15.05
CA SER A 106 -1.18 13.33 16.48
C SER A 106 -1.61 12.06 17.24
N GLU A 107 -1.57 12.06 18.56
CA GLU A 107 -2.11 10.95 19.37
C GLU A 107 -3.61 10.78 19.15
N GLU A 108 -4.37 11.86 19.03
CA GLU A 108 -5.81 11.82 18.77
C GLU A 108 -6.14 11.42 17.33
N PHE A 109 -5.31 11.84 16.38
CA PHE A 109 -5.47 11.57 14.95
C PHE A 109 -4.19 10.93 14.39
N PRO A 110 -3.91 9.66 14.71
CA PRO A 110 -2.73 8.98 14.17
C PRO A 110 -2.81 8.86 12.65
N TRP A 111 -1.67 8.74 11.99
CA TRP A 111 -1.64 8.40 10.57
C TRP A 111 -2.24 7.01 10.36
N ILE A 112 -3.34 6.92 9.62
CA ILE A 112 -3.98 5.66 9.27
C ILE A 112 -3.38 5.12 7.99
N VAL A 113 -2.92 3.88 8.03
CA VAL A 113 -2.41 3.19 6.84
C VAL A 113 -3.19 1.90 6.62
N LEU A 114 -3.95 1.86 5.53
CA LEU A 114 -4.57 0.64 5.04
C LEU A 114 -3.58 -0.11 4.15
N VAL A 115 -3.26 -1.34 4.51
CA VAL A 115 -2.34 -2.22 3.78
C VAL A 115 -3.11 -3.40 3.22
N VAL A 116 -3.03 -3.62 1.92
CA VAL A 116 -3.67 -4.76 1.24
C VAL A 116 -2.61 -5.56 0.50
N ASP A 117 -2.38 -6.82 0.90
CA ASP A 117 -1.35 -7.66 0.28
C ASP A 117 -1.69 -8.07 -1.16
N GLU A 118 -2.97 -8.33 -1.46
CA GLU A 118 -3.40 -8.68 -2.82
C GLU A 118 -4.82 -8.19 -3.11
N TRP A 119 -4.92 -6.99 -3.71
CA TRP A 119 -6.23 -6.43 -4.03
C TRP A 119 -7.00 -7.24 -5.08
N ALA A 120 -6.30 -7.95 -5.99
CA ALA A 120 -6.96 -8.78 -6.99
C ALA A 120 -7.84 -9.87 -6.36
N GLU A 121 -7.47 -10.42 -5.22
CA GLU A 121 -8.29 -11.43 -4.51
C GLU A 121 -9.57 -10.80 -3.94
N VAL A 122 -9.50 -9.57 -3.43
CA VAL A 122 -10.67 -8.82 -2.96
C VAL A 122 -11.59 -8.46 -4.13
N ALA A 123 -11.02 -7.90 -5.21
CA ALA A 123 -11.74 -7.45 -6.39
C ALA A 123 -12.41 -8.58 -7.18
N THR A 124 -11.98 -9.84 -6.99
CA THR A 124 -12.54 -11.01 -7.68
C THR A 124 -13.28 -11.97 -6.75
N GLY A 125 -13.17 -11.78 -5.43
CA GLY A 125 -13.83 -12.59 -4.41
C GLY A 125 -15.30 -12.22 -4.17
N GLY A 126 -16.05 -13.06 -3.46
CA GLY A 126 -17.41 -12.79 -3.07
C GLY A 126 -18.42 -12.63 -4.22
N SER A 127 -19.59 -12.10 -3.91
CA SER A 127 -20.62 -11.78 -4.89
C SER A 127 -20.30 -10.48 -5.67
N SER A 128 -20.95 -10.28 -6.81
CA SER A 128 -20.80 -9.05 -7.60
C SER A 128 -21.17 -7.78 -6.82
N LYS A 129 -22.15 -7.88 -5.90
CA LYS A 129 -22.55 -6.76 -5.05
C LYS A 129 -21.47 -6.41 -4.01
N GLU A 130 -20.87 -7.42 -3.40
CA GLU A 130 -19.78 -7.22 -2.42
C GLU A 130 -18.54 -6.64 -3.09
N ARG A 131 -18.16 -7.15 -4.27
CA ARG A 131 -17.05 -6.57 -5.05
C ARG A 131 -17.26 -5.09 -5.36
N ALA A 132 -18.45 -4.76 -5.90
CA ALA A 132 -18.80 -3.38 -6.21
C ALA A 132 -18.77 -2.48 -4.96
N ARG A 133 -19.18 -3.01 -3.80
CA ARG A 133 -19.12 -2.28 -2.54
C ARG A 133 -17.69 -2.05 -2.05
N ALA A 134 -16.85 -3.09 -2.10
CA ALA A 134 -15.44 -2.98 -1.73
C ALA A 134 -14.69 -1.97 -2.63
N ASP A 135 -14.92 -2.01 -3.95
CA ASP A 135 -14.32 -1.07 -4.90
C ASP A 135 -14.79 0.38 -4.65
N GLU A 136 -16.09 0.58 -4.36
CA GLU A 136 -16.62 1.89 -4.00
C GLU A 136 -15.95 2.44 -2.74
N LEU A 137 -15.84 1.63 -1.69
CA LEU A 137 -15.24 2.02 -0.41
C LEU A 137 -13.76 2.32 -0.56
N LEU A 138 -12.99 1.49 -1.29
CA LEU A 138 -11.59 1.76 -1.59
C LEU A 138 -11.43 3.08 -2.33
N ARG A 139 -12.21 3.30 -3.38
CA ARG A 139 -12.16 4.54 -4.16
C ARG A 139 -12.44 5.76 -3.28
N ARG A 140 -13.43 5.69 -2.38
CA ARG A 140 -13.71 6.76 -1.42
C ARG A 140 -12.55 6.96 -0.45
N TYR A 141 -11.96 5.88 0.07
CA TYR A 141 -10.81 5.93 0.96
C TYR A 141 -9.64 6.68 0.32
N VAL A 142 -9.24 6.33 -0.90
CA VAL A 142 -8.11 6.98 -1.58
C VAL A 142 -8.45 8.38 -2.07
N SER A 143 -9.72 8.67 -2.39
CA SER A 143 -10.14 10.00 -2.84
C SER A 143 -10.17 11.03 -1.69
N LEU A 144 -10.61 10.64 -0.52
CA LEU A 144 -10.86 11.54 0.62
C LEU A 144 -9.75 11.47 1.68
N GLY A 145 -9.02 10.36 1.76
CA GLY A 145 -8.09 10.06 2.85
C GLY A 145 -6.88 10.99 2.93
N ARG A 146 -6.40 11.49 1.78
CA ARG A 146 -5.17 12.26 1.70
C ARG A 146 -5.13 13.49 2.62
N ALA A 147 -6.22 14.26 2.66
CA ALA A 147 -6.30 15.47 3.48
C ALA A 147 -6.40 15.19 4.97
N VAL A 148 -6.91 14.02 5.34
CA VAL A 148 -7.22 13.64 6.74
C VAL A 148 -6.25 12.60 7.32
N GLY A 149 -5.09 12.43 6.69
CA GLY A 149 -4.02 11.59 7.23
C GLY A 149 -4.27 10.10 7.05
N CYS A 150 -4.89 9.69 5.94
CA CYS A 150 -5.09 8.29 5.57
C CYS A 150 -4.29 7.97 4.31
N THR A 151 -3.58 6.85 4.32
CA THR A 151 -2.79 6.31 3.20
C THR A 151 -3.24 4.89 2.91
N ALA A 152 -3.30 4.50 1.63
CA ALA A 152 -3.43 3.11 1.22
C ALA A 152 -2.10 2.62 0.64
N ILE A 153 -1.69 1.40 1.00
CA ILE A 153 -0.64 0.63 0.33
C ILE A 153 -1.35 -0.57 -0.29
N LEU A 154 -1.57 -0.51 -1.60
CA LEU A 154 -2.21 -1.57 -2.34
C LEU A 154 -1.17 -2.39 -3.09
N CYS A 155 -1.12 -3.69 -2.80
CA CYS A 155 -0.29 -4.62 -3.54
C CYS A 155 -1.16 -5.45 -4.48
N THR A 156 -0.65 -5.77 -5.67
CA THR A 156 -1.31 -6.66 -6.62
C THR A 156 -0.33 -7.34 -7.57
N GLN A 157 -0.62 -8.60 -7.89
CA GLN A 157 0.05 -9.34 -8.94
C GLN A 157 -0.65 -9.18 -10.30
N ARG A 158 -1.84 -8.58 -10.32
CA ARG A 158 -2.68 -8.37 -11.52
C ARG A 158 -3.09 -6.91 -11.63
N PRO A 159 -2.20 -6.01 -12.06
CA PRO A 159 -2.47 -4.57 -12.13
C PRO A 159 -3.33 -4.19 -13.35
N THR A 160 -4.41 -4.93 -13.60
CA THR A 160 -5.32 -4.66 -14.72
C THR A 160 -6.40 -3.66 -14.33
N SER A 161 -7.06 -3.05 -15.32
CA SER A 161 -8.20 -2.16 -15.10
C SER A 161 -9.44 -2.86 -14.54
N GLU A 162 -9.50 -4.18 -14.66
CA GLU A 162 -10.55 -5.02 -14.07
C GLU A 162 -10.36 -5.19 -12.55
N VAL A 163 -9.11 -5.09 -12.08
CA VAL A 163 -8.75 -5.24 -10.66
C VAL A 163 -8.73 -3.89 -9.94
N ILE A 164 -8.16 -2.87 -10.56
CA ILE A 164 -8.16 -1.50 -10.03
C ILE A 164 -8.59 -0.58 -11.17
N ASP A 165 -9.78 0.02 -11.04
CA ASP A 165 -10.29 0.94 -12.05
C ASP A 165 -9.33 2.12 -12.28
N VAL A 166 -9.37 2.70 -13.48
CA VAL A 166 -8.45 3.76 -13.90
C VAL A 166 -8.55 4.99 -12.96
N GLY A 167 -9.74 5.32 -12.51
CA GLY A 167 -9.96 6.46 -11.61
C GLY A 167 -9.29 6.25 -10.25
N THR A 168 -9.47 5.09 -9.63
CA THR A 168 -8.80 4.72 -8.38
C THR A 168 -7.29 4.68 -8.57
N ARG A 169 -6.80 4.08 -9.66
CA ARG A 169 -5.38 3.98 -9.95
C ARG A 169 -4.70 5.34 -10.14
N THR A 170 -5.38 6.35 -10.66
CA THR A 170 -4.80 7.70 -10.79
C THR A 170 -4.60 8.40 -9.45
N LEU A 171 -5.31 7.97 -8.40
CA LEU A 171 -5.15 8.48 -7.03
C LEU A 171 -4.00 7.81 -6.27
N LEU A 172 -3.52 6.65 -6.75
CA LEU A 172 -2.34 5.94 -6.23
C LEU A 172 -1.09 6.56 -6.88
N ASN A 173 -0.59 7.63 -6.31
CA ASN A 173 0.41 8.49 -6.92
C ASN A 173 1.86 7.99 -6.72
N GLU A 174 2.14 7.22 -5.67
CA GLU A 174 3.41 6.54 -5.47
C GLU A 174 3.31 5.12 -6.05
N ARG A 175 4.10 4.81 -7.06
CA ARG A 175 3.96 3.57 -7.80
C ARG A 175 5.28 2.84 -7.91
N PHE A 176 5.28 1.59 -7.43
CA PHE A 176 6.42 0.71 -7.44
C PHE A 176 6.09 -0.49 -8.35
N ALA A 177 6.74 -0.55 -9.50
CA ALA A 177 6.68 -1.71 -10.39
C ALA A 177 7.90 -2.57 -10.17
N LEU A 178 7.70 -3.77 -9.62
CA LEU A 178 8.70 -4.82 -9.59
C LEU A 178 8.70 -5.57 -10.94
N ARG A 179 9.43 -6.68 -11.04
CA ARG A 179 9.47 -7.49 -12.26
C ARG A 179 8.07 -7.75 -12.81
N CYS A 180 7.88 -7.43 -14.08
CA CYS A 180 6.65 -7.64 -14.85
C CYS A 180 6.85 -8.72 -15.92
N GLY A 181 5.78 -9.39 -16.29
CA GLY A 181 5.81 -10.41 -17.36
C GLY A 181 5.85 -9.79 -18.76
N ASP A 182 5.26 -8.61 -18.91
CA ASP A 182 5.17 -7.90 -20.17
C ASP A 182 5.07 -6.37 -19.96
N ARG A 183 5.10 -5.65 -21.08
CA ARG A 183 4.98 -4.19 -21.12
C ARG A 183 3.64 -3.69 -20.58
N HIS A 184 2.54 -4.37 -20.88
CA HIS A 184 1.20 -3.91 -20.48
C HIS A 184 1.03 -3.94 -18.98
N GLN A 185 1.58 -4.95 -18.29
CA GLN A 185 1.59 -5.00 -16.82
C GLN A 185 2.39 -3.85 -16.22
N ALA A 186 3.57 -3.56 -16.79
CA ALA A 186 4.40 -2.45 -16.33
C ALA A 186 3.70 -1.09 -16.55
N GLU A 187 3.09 -0.86 -17.72
CA GLU A 187 2.32 0.36 -18.02
C GLU A 187 1.06 0.50 -17.15
N ALA A 188 0.46 -0.62 -16.76
CA ALA A 188 -0.68 -0.60 -15.83
C ALA A 188 -0.29 -0.13 -14.43
N ILE A 189 0.97 -0.29 -14.02
CA ILE A 189 1.48 0.21 -12.74
C ILE A 189 2.01 1.64 -12.89
N LEU A 190 2.99 1.87 -13.78
CA LEU A 190 3.78 3.11 -13.85
C LEU A 190 3.21 4.19 -14.77
N SER A 191 2.28 3.85 -15.65
CA SER A 191 1.83 4.65 -16.79
C SER A 191 2.80 4.66 -17.97
N ALA A 192 2.24 4.70 -19.19
CA ALA A 192 3.02 4.67 -20.42
C ALA A 192 3.97 5.89 -20.52
N GLY A 193 5.17 5.67 -21.02
CA GLY A 193 6.15 6.72 -21.32
C GLY A 193 6.99 7.21 -20.14
N THR A 194 6.78 6.67 -18.92
CA THR A 194 7.57 7.05 -17.74
C THR A 194 8.79 6.15 -17.52
N PHE A 195 8.95 5.06 -18.25
CA PHE A 195 9.99 4.05 -18.08
C PHE A 195 10.29 3.31 -19.40
N GLN A 196 11.40 2.56 -19.40
CA GLN A 196 11.73 1.63 -20.49
C GLN A 196 11.24 0.22 -20.12
N PRO A 197 10.42 -0.45 -20.93
CA PRO A 197 9.86 -1.77 -20.59
C PRO A 197 10.91 -2.85 -20.29
N GLY A 198 12.08 -2.77 -20.91
CA GLY A 198 13.20 -3.69 -20.69
C GLY A 198 13.74 -3.66 -19.24
N ASP A 199 13.53 -2.58 -18.51
CA ASP A 199 14.06 -2.43 -17.16
C ASP A 199 13.36 -3.33 -16.12
N LEU A 200 12.15 -3.80 -16.44
CA LEU A 200 11.33 -4.63 -15.54
C LEU A 200 11.17 -6.07 -16.02
N ILE A 201 11.32 -6.32 -17.35
CA ILE A 201 11.25 -7.67 -17.89
C ILE A 201 12.56 -8.39 -17.58
N GLY A 202 12.51 -9.46 -16.78
CA GLY A 202 13.70 -10.19 -16.36
C GLY A 202 14.49 -9.55 -15.22
N ALA A 203 13.97 -8.46 -14.61
CA ALA A 203 14.61 -7.82 -13.48
C ALA A 203 14.83 -8.79 -12.29
N SER A 204 15.87 -8.55 -11.49
CA SER A 204 16.17 -9.33 -10.29
C SER A 204 15.08 -9.19 -9.24
N VAL A 205 15.03 -10.12 -8.29
CA VAL A 205 14.10 -10.07 -7.16
C VAL A 205 14.35 -8.82 -6.31
N GLY A 206 13.29 -8.09 -5.97
CA GLY A 206 13.37 -6.86 -5.18
C GLY A 206 13.81 -5.61 -5.97
N ARG A 207 14.17 -5.77 -7.25
CA ARG A 207 14.38 -4.65 -8.15
C ARG A 207 13.03 -4.08 -8.59
N ALA A 208 12.89 -2.76 -8.50
CA ALA A 208 11.69 -2.05 -8.92
C ALA A 208 12.03 -0.74 -9.63
N LEU A 209 11.05 -0.21 -10.33
CA LEU A 209 11.02 1.19 -10.74
C LEU A 209 9.98 1.91 -9.89
N TRP A 210 10.37 3.04 -9.31
CA TRP A 210 9.51 3.91 -8.51
C TRP A 210 9.19 5.19 -9.26
N SER A 211 7.90 5.55 -9.33
CA SER A 211 7.42 6.82 -9.87
C SER A 211 6.50 7.51 -8.86
N ASP A 212 6.72 8.79 -8.64
CA ASP A 212 5.90 9.74 -7.87
C ASP A 212 5.01 10.62 -8.78
N GLY A 213 4.81 10.17 -10.02
CA GLY A 213 4.13 10.89 -11.09
C GLY A 213 5.07 11.48 -12.15
N GLY A 214 6.38 11.48 -11.89
CA GLY A 214 7.44 11.82 -12.84
C GLY A 214 8.08 10.61 -13.52
N PRO A 215 9.24 10.78 -14.17
CA PRO A 215 10.02 9.68 -14.70
C PRO A 215 10.34 8.65 -13.62
N ALA A 216 10.20 7.38 -13.95
CA ALA A 216 10.45 6.31 -13.00
C ALA A 216 11.95 6.18 -12.70
N LYS A 217 12.27 5.95 -11.43
CA LYS A 217 13.62 5.81 -10.89
C LYS A 217 13.87 4.38 -10.44
N PRO A 218 15.04 3.81 -10.69
CA PRO A 218 15.36 2.47 -10.23
C PRO A 218 15.56 2.44 -8.70
N ILE A 219 15.14 1.32 -8.10
CA ILE A 219 15.37 1.01 -6.70
C ILE A 219 15.57 -0.51 -6.54
N GLN A 220 16.57 -0.90 -5.76
CA GLN A 220 16.68 -2.24 -5.21
C GLN A 220 16.24 -2.16 -3.75
N PHE A 221 15.11 -2.77 -3.41
CA PHE A 221 14.62 -2.80 -2.03
C PHE A 221 15.61 -3.53 -1.12
N TYR A 222 15.77 -3.01 0.11
CA TYR A 222 16.46 -3.75 1.17
C TYR A 222 15.75 -5.07 1.41
N GLU A 223 16.48 -6.09 1.83
CA GLU A 223 15.90 -7.35 2.27
C GLU A 223 15.51 -7.26 3.74
N VAL A 224 14.31 -7.75 4.06
CA VAL A 224 13.82 -7.88 5.44
C VAL A 224 13.52 -9.37 5.69
N SER A 225 14.38 -9.99 6.49
CA SER A 225 14.32 -11.40 6.83
C SER A 225 13.14 -11.75 7.75
N ASP A 226 12.72 -13.01 7.78
CA ASP A 226 11.67 -13.48 8.70
C ASP A 226 12.03 -13.25 10.18
N SER A 227 13.32 -13.28 10.54
CA SER A 227 13.77 -12.98 11.88
C SER A 227 13.61 -11.51 12.25
N GLU A 228 13.88 -10.59 11.32
CA GLU A 228 13.65 -9.15 11.51
C GLU A 228 12.15 -8.85 11.58
N VAL A 229 11.34 -9.48 10.73
CA VAL A 229 9.86 -9.37 10.80
C VAL A 229 9.35 -9.76 12.17
N LYS A 230 9.79 -10.89 12.73
CA LYS A 230 9.40 -11.35 14.08
C LYS A 230 9.79 -10.34 15.15
N ASN A 231 11.01 -9.82 15.11
CA ASN A 231 11.49 -8.83 16.08
C ASN A 231 10.72 -7.50 16.01
N LEU A 232 10.41 -7.03 14.80
CA LEU A 232 9.64 -5.81 14.56
C LEU A 232 8.14 -6.03 14.79
N GLY A 233 7.60 -7.19 14.44
CA GLY A 233 6.20 -7.58 14.54
C GLY A 233 5.74 -7.73 16.00
N CYS A 234 6.57 -8.30 16.88
CA CYS A 234 6.22 -8.58 18.30
C CYS A 234 6.45 -7.41 19.26
N GLY A 235 6.44 -6.15 18.83
CA GLY A 235 6.47 -5.01 19.75
C GLY A 235 7.81 -4.70 20.42
N GLY A 236 8.89 -5.43 20.07
CA GLY A 236 10.19 -5.34 20.75
C GLY A 236 11.11 -4.19 20.33
N TYR A 237 10.72 -3.30 19.43
CA TYR A 237 11.55 -2.18 19.02
C TYR A 237 11.20 -0.92 19.83
N SER A 238 12.02 -0.63 20.85
CA SER A 238 12.10 0.70 21.47
C SER A 238 13.25 1.44 20.80
N PRO A 239 13.02 2.48 20.00
CA PRO A 239 14.12 3.32 19.50
C PRO A 239 14.73 4.08 20.67
N ASN A 240 16.01 3.82 20.93
CA ASN A 240 16.84 4.67 21.80
C ASN A 240 17.04 6.06 21.18
#